data_ce1e13387e56a82400f463e0aefa1b22
#
_entry.id   ce1e13387e56a82400f463e0aefa1b22
#
_cell.length_a   1.000
_cell.length_b   1.000
_cell.length_c   1.000
_cell.angle_alpha   90.00
_cell.angle_beta   90.00
_cell.angle_gamma   90.00
#
_symmetry.space_group_name_H-M   'P 1'
#
loop_
_entity.id
_entity.type
_entity.pdbx_description
1 polymer ?
#
loop_
_entity_poly.entity_id
_entity_poly.type
_entity_poly.pdbx_seq_one_letter_code
_entity_poly.pdbx_strand_id
1 'polypeptide(L)'
;MSVEELRTRLAEYMNADLSLRPPLVAVEVRLAEKANTQCRYDVLLIDENGEEIKVKFHDRYSRLLYIYSLLHPTGYQRRALAKNNYSALCHLYQTLYFLDSEKLLNTIDSTDIKKPGHFINQYVTQARRAIREASPLAGQFVIDRPQSNNGKLLIPFISNGGTVIIDASLRHYMSNV
;
A
#
# COMPACT_ATOMS: atom_id res chain seq x y z
N MET A 1 20.48 19.60 -30.90
CA MET A 1 19.85 18.43 -30.23
C MET A 1 18.37 18.66 -30.17
N SER A 2 17.57 17.75 -30.74
CA SER A 2 16.13 17.85 -30.75
C SER A 2 15.55 17.48 -29.37
N VAL A 3 14.29 17.90 -29.10
CA VAL A 3 13.60 17.55 -27.87
C VAL A 3 13.43 16.03 -27.72
N GLU A 4 13.27 15.33 -28.85
CA GLU A 4 13.17 13.87 -28.93
C GLU A 4 14.49 13.20 -28.53
N GLU A 5 15.63 13.69 -29.00
CA GLU A 5 16.95 13.20 -28.63
C GLU A 5 17.26 13.42 -27.14
N LEU A 6 16.81 14.56 -26.59
CA LEU A 6 16.93 14.85 -25.16
C LEU A 6 16.10 13.87 -24.31
N ARG A 7 14.85 13.59 -24.74
CA ARG A 7 13.98 12.63 -24.07
C ARG A 7 14.55 11.22 -24.09
N THR A 8 15.09 10.79 -25.23
CA THR A 8 15.70 9.47 -25.40
C THR A 8 16.92 9.32 -24.50
N ARG A 9 17.84 10.30 -24.51
CA ARG A 9 19.01 10.29 -23.63
C ARG A 9 18.66 10.34 -22.15
N LEU A 10 17.64 11.13 -21.78
CA LEU A 10 17.17 11.18 -20.39
C LEU A 10 16.60 9.84 -19.96
N ALA A 11 15.80 9.20 -20.82
CA ALA A 11 15.25 7.87 -20.56
C ALA A 11 16.34 6.79 -20.43
N GLU A 12 17.35 6.83 -21.30
CA GLU A 12 18.52 5.93 -21.23
C GLU A 12 19.33 6.16 -19.94
N TYR A 13 19.54 7.41 -19.56
CA TYR A 13 20.25 7.76 -18.32
C TYR A 13 19.47 7.34 -17.08
N MET A 14 18.17 7.57 -17.05
CA MET A 14 17.29 7.14 -15.93
C MET A 14 17.23 5.62 -15.84
N ASN A 15 17.14 4.91 -16.97
CA ASN A 15 17.14 3.44 -16.99
C ASN A 15 18.49 2.86 -16.54
N ALA A 16 19.60 3.47 -16.94
CA ALA A 16 20.94 3.09 -16.47
C ALA A 16 21.09 3.30 -14.95
N ASP A 17 20.61 4.44 -14.42
CA ASP A 17 20.61 4.70 -12.97
C ASP A 17 19.73 3.70 -12.22
N LEU A 18 18.57 3.34 -12.74
CA LEU A 18 17.68 2.34 -12.17
C LEU A 18 18.29 0.93 -12.18
N SER A 19 19.07 0.58 -13.23
CA SER A 19 19.72 -0.73 -13.32
C SER A 19 20.88 -0.89 -12.33
N LEU A 20 21.41 0.21 -11.79
CA LEU A 20 22.46 0.21 -10.77
C LEU A 20 21.89 0.12 -9.34
N ARG A 21 20.59 0.30 -9.16
CA ARG A 21 19.96 0.20 -7.83
C ARG A 21 19.65 -1.25 -7.49
N PRO A 22 19.90 -1.68 -6.24
CA PRO A 22 19.54 -3.02 -5.83
C PRO A 22 18.03 -3.23 -5.91
N PRO A 23 17.56 -4.40 -6.38
CA PRO A 23 16.13 -4.69 -6.45
C PRO A 23 15.50 -4.76 -5.08
N LEU A 24 14.22 -4.41 -5.00
CA LEU A 24 13.43 -4.58 -3.79
C LEU A 24 13.03 -6.05 -3.65
N VAL A 25 13.25 -6.64 -2.47
CA VAL A 25 13.04 -8.07 -2.21
C VAL A 25 12.01 -8.36 -1.12
N ALA A 26 11.62 -7.37 -0.33
CA ALA A 26 10.61 -7.55 0.71
C ALA A 26 9.87 -6.26 1.04
N VAL A 27 8.71 -6.43 1.68
CA VAL A 27 7.98 -5.36 2.37
C VAL A 27 7.76 -5.77 3.82
N GLU A 28 7.95 -4.84 4.74
CA GLU A 28 7.78 -5.06 6.17
C GLU A 28 6.81 -4.06 6.77
N VAL A 29 5.96 -4.53 7.69
CA VAL A 29 5.17 -3.70 8.59
C VAL A 29 5.66 -3.95 10.01
N ARG A 30 6.22 -2.94 10.62
CA ARG A 30 6.92 -3.01 11.91
C ARG A 30 6.38 -1.94 12.85
N LEU A 31 6.33 -2.24 14.15
CA LEU A 31 6.10 -1.22 15.17
C LEU A 31 7.15 -0.10 15.05
N ALA A 32 6.72 1.14 15.02
CA ALA A 32 7.60 2.29 14.96
C ALA A 32 8.41 2.40 16.26
N GLU A 33 9.72 2.63 16.16
CA GLU A 33 10.62 2.78 17.32
C GLU A 33 10.26 3.98 18.20
N LYS A 34 9.74 5.04 17.58
CA LYS A 34 9.21 6.20 18.29
C LYS A 34 7.72 6.28 18.03
N ALA A 35 6.92 6.20 19.08
CA ALA A 35 5.49 6.47 19.01
C ALA A 35 5.28 7.85 18.38
N ASN A 36 5.12 7.89 17.08
CA ASN A 36 4.66 9.09 16.40
C ASN A 36 3.15 9.15 16.61
N THR A 37 2.63 10.32 16.94
CA THR A 37 1.21 10.57 17.24
C THR A 37 0.25 10.21 16.11
N GLN A 38 0.77 9.80 14.95
CA GLN A 38 -0.03 9.54 13.75
C GLN A 38 -0.22 8.07 13.38
N CYS A 39 0.75 7.20 13.63
CA CYS A 39 0.62 5.76 13.38
C CYS A 39 1.65 4.99 14.19
N ARG A 40 1.23 3.83 14.70
CA ARG A 40 2.10 2.93 15.48
C ARG A 40 3.01 2.08 14.61
N TYR A 41 2.75 1.98 13.32
CA TYR A 41 3.45 1.07 12.44
C TYR A 41 4.08 1.81 11.27
N ASP A 42 5.30 1.44 10.96
CA ASP A 42 6.02 1.84 9.77
C ASP A 42 5.86 0.78 8.68
N VAL A 43 5.83 1.23 7.43
CA VAL A 43 5.92 0.37 6.25
C VAL A 43 7.27 0.61 5.61
N LEU A 44 8.03 -0.46 5.42
CA LEU A 44 9.39 -0.45 4.89
C LEU A 44 9.47 -1.30 3.64
N LEU A 45 10.12 -0.79 2.60
CA LEU A 45 10.57 -1.58 1.46
C LEU A 45 12.02 -1.94 1.70
N ILE A 46 12.37 -3.21 1.49
CA ILE A 46 13.71 -3.73 1.78
C ILE A 46 14.33 -4.19 0.47
N ASP A 47 15.55 -3.75 0.20
CA ASP A 47 16.32 -4.17 -0.96
C ASP A 47 17.15 -5.45 -0.70
N GLU A 48 17.80 -5.97 -1.74
CA GLU A 48 18.63 -7.19 -1.65
C GLU A 48 19.86 -7.03 -0.72
N ASN A 49 20.28 -5.80 -0.44
CA ASN A 49 21.38 -5.50 0.49
C ASN A 49 20.88 -5.37 1.94
N GLY A 50 19.57 -5.44 2.17
CA GLY A 50 18.96 -5.23 3.47
C GLY A 50 18.77 -3.76 3.83
N GLU A 51 18.94 -2.83 2.90
CA GLU A 51 18.64 -1.42 3.13
C GLU A 51 17.14 -1.19 3.18
N GLU A 52 16.72 -0.38 4.15
CA GLU A 52 15.32 -0.10 4.44
C GLU A 52 14.91 1.27 3.89
N ILE A 53 13.83 1.28 3.11
CA ILE A 53 13.23 2.51 2.59
C ILE A 53 11.87 2.69 3.25
N LYS A 54 11.75 3.67 4.13
CA LYS A 54 10.49 3.98 4.81
C LYS A 54 9.51 4.67 3.87
N VAL A 55 8.32 4.08 3.73
CA VAL A 55 7.23 4.66 2.95
C VAL A 55 6.55 5.79 3.72
N LYS A 56 6.48 6.97 3.12
CA LYS A 56 5.79 8.14 3.68
C LYS A 56 4.39 8.26 3.06
N PHE A 57 3.38 7.84 3.80
CA PHE A 57 2.00 8.05 3.41
C PHE A 57 1.55 9.47 3.75
N HIS A 58 0.84 10.11 2.83
CA HIS A 58 0.36 11.48 3.00
C HIS A 58 -0.87 11.57 3.90
N ASP A 59 -1.59 10.46 4.05
CA ASP A 59 -2.79 10.36 4.88
C ASP A 59 -2.90 9.00 5.56
N ARG A 60 -3.75 8.93 6.60
CA ARG A 60 -3.95 7.72 7.39
C ARG A 60 -4.74 6.63 6.68
N TYR A 61 -5.62 7.00 5.77
CA TYR A 61 -6.50 6.04 5.10
C TYR A 61 -5.79 5.30 3.97
N SER A 62 -4.90 5.96 3.25
CA SER A 62 -4.04 5.31 2.26
C SER A 62 -3.09 4.30 2.90
N ARG A 63 -2.52 4.62 4.06
CA ARG A 63 -1.71 3.68 4.83
C ARG A 63 -2.55 2.50 5.34
N LEU A 64 -3.75 2.77 5.87
CA LEU A 64 -4.69 1.74 6.31
C LEU A 64 -4.99 0.74 5.19
N LEU A 65 -5.36 1.22 4.01
CA LEU A 65 -5.68 0.36 2.87
C LEU A 65 -4.45 -0.40 2.35
N TYR A 66 -3.28 0.20 2.42
CA TYR A 66 -2.05 -0.48 2.04
C TYR A 66 -1.73 -1.65 2.99
N ILE A 67 -1.75 -1.41 4.29
CA ILE A 67 -1.54 -2.46 5.30
C ILE A 67 -2.64 -3.52 5.20
N TYR A 68 -3.90 -3.12 5.01
CA TYR A 68 -5.00 -4.05 4.77
C TYR A 68 -4.72 -4.97 3.56
N SER A 69 -4.18 -4.40 2.47
CA SER A 69 -3.82 -5.18 1.28
C SER A 69 -2.66 -6.14 1.52
N LEU A 70 -1.68 -5.77 2.37
CA LEU A 70 -0.60 -6.67 2.79
C LEU A 70 -1.11 -7.87 3.60
N LEU A 71 -2.16 -7.66 4.40
CA LEU A 71 -2.79 -8.69 5.23
C LEU A 71 -3.73 -9.61 4.43
N HIS A 72 -4.04 -9.26 3.17
CA HIS A 72 -4.93 -10.01 2.28
C HIS A 72 -4.21 -10.37 0.96
N PRO A 73 -3.24 -11.28 0.98
CA PRO A 73 -2.38 -11.58 -0.17
C PRO A 73 -3.13 -12.09 -1.40
N THR A 74 -4.27 -12.74 -1.21
CA THR A 74 -5.13 -13.22 -2.30
C THR A 74 -6.02 -12.14 -2.91
N GLY A 75 -5.91 -10.91 -2.38
CA GLY A 75 -6.70 -9.77 -2.81
C GLY A 75 -8.12 -9.74 -2.25
N TYR A 76 -8.80 -8.63 -2.47
CA TYR A 76 -10.17 -8.40 -2.01
C TYR A 76 -11.00 -7.63 -3.03
N GLN A 77 -12.31 -7.85 -3.02
CA GLN A 77 -13.25 -7.15 -3.86
C GLN A 77 -13.55 -5.76 -3.27
N ARG A 78 -13.37 -4.71 -4.07
CA ARG A 78 -13.73 -3.33 -3.69
C ARG A 78 -15.17 -3.22 -3.18
N ARG A 79 -16.11 -3.87 -3.89
CA ARG A 79 -17.52 -3.86 -3.52
C ARG A 79 -17.83 -4.63 -2.24
N ALA A 80 -17.05 -5.66 -1.92
CA ALA A 80 -17.24 -6.42 -0.69
C ALA A 80 -16.85 -5.58 0.53
N LEU A 81 -15.80 -4.78 0.43
CA LEU A 81 -15.47 -3.81 1.48
C LEU A 81 -16.57 -2.75 1.64
N ALA A 82 -17.16 -2.28 0.54
CA ALA A 82 -18.18 -1.23 0.57
C ALA A 82 -19.54 -1.69 1.12
N LYS A 83 -19.88 -2.98 1.05
CA LYS A 83 -21.22 -3.49 1.42
C LYS A 83 -21.31 -4.17 2.78
N ASN A 84 -20.27 -4.89 3.21
CA ASN A 84 -20.43 -5.86 4.30
C ASN A 84 -19.29 -5.90 5.33
N ASN A 85 -18.19 -5.16 5.20
CA ASN A 85 -17.02 -5.48 6.01
C ASN A 85 -16.15 -4.29 6.45
N TYR A 86 -16.76 -3.17 6.73
CA TYR A 86 -16.05 -2.09 7.41
C TYR A 86 -15.58 -2.48 8.82
N SER A 87 -16.16 -3.51 9.44
CA SER A 87 -15.75 -3.93 10.77
C SER A 87 -14.29 -4.35 10.84
N ALA A 88 -13.80 -5.14 9.88
CA ALA A 88 -12.39 -5.53 9.82
C ALA A 88 -11.48 -4.32 9.59
N LEU A 89 -11.89 -3.42 8.69
CA LEU A 89 -11.16 -2.18 8.43
C LEU A 89 -11.16 -1.24 9.64
N CYS A 90 -12.29 -1.15 10.36
CA CYS A 90 -12.43 -0.37 11.60
C CYS A 90 -11.52 -0.91 12.72
N HIS A 91 -11.49 -2.22 12.93
CA HIS A 91 -10.62 -2.84 13.92
C HIS A 91 -9.15 -2.61 13.60
N LEU A 92 -8.76 -2.79 12.34
CA LEU A 92 -7.40 -2.49 11.90
C LEU A 92 -7.05 -1.02 12.12
N TYR A 93 -7.95 -0.11 11.77
CA TYR A 93 -7.78 1.33 12.00
C TYR A 93 -7.55 1.68 13.47
N GLN A 94 -8.35 1.12 14.37
CA GLN A 94 -8.19 1.30 15.81
C GLN A 94 -6.83 0.79 16.29
N THR A 95 -6.39 -0.36 15.77
CA THR A 95 -5.07 -0.94 16.11
C THR A 95 -3.92 -0.08 15.60
N LEU A 96 -4.01 0.45 14.38
CA LEU A 96 -2.95 1.26 13.80
C LEU A 96 -2.81 2.64 14.45
N TYR A 97 -3.92 3.25 14.88
CA TYR A 97 -3.98 4.67 15.26
C TYR A 97 -4.42 4.92 16.69
N PHE A 98 -4.90 3.91 17.43
CA PHE A 98 -5.56 4.10 18.74
C PHE A 98 -6.70 5.11 18.72
N LEU A 99 -7.34 5.27 17.60
CA LEU A 99 -8.45 6.20 17.40
C LEU A 99 -9.75 5.44 17.25
N ASP A 100 -10.83 6.08 17.68
CA ASP A 100 -12.17 5.60 17.38
C ASP A 100 -12.40 5.52 15.86
N SER A 101 -13.09 4.49 15.43
CA SER A 101 -13.44 4.27 14.03
C SER A 101 -14.53 5.21 13.50
N GLU A 102 -15.18 6.00 14.35
CA GLU A 102 -16.23 6.95 13.95
C GLU A 102 -15.76 7.91 12.84
N LYS A 103 -14.55 8.45 12.97
CA LYS A 103 -13.97 9.32 11.91
C LYS A 103 -13.76 8.60 10.60
N LEU A 104 -13.36 7.34 10.65
CA LEU A 104 -13.21 6.51 9.45
C LEU A 104 -14.59 6.30 8.80
N LEU A 105 -15.59 5.88 9.54
CA LEU A 105 -16.95 5.64 9.05
C LEU A 105 -17.56 6.92 8.46
N ASN A 106 -17.43 8.04 9.14
CA ASN A 106 -17.92 9.35 8.64
C ASN A 106 -17.22 9.74 7.33
N THR A 107 -15.92 9.46 7.21
CA THR A 107 -15.18 9.74 5.97
C THR A 107 -15.63 8.82 4.83
N ILE A 108 -15.86 7.54 5.11
CA ILE A 108 -16.40 6.59 4.14
C ILE A 108 -17.76 7.06 3.66
N ASP A 109 -18.69 7.32 4.58
CA ASP A 109 -20.05 7.73 4.28
C ASP A 109 -20.08 9.02 3.45
N SER A 110 -19.35 10.05 3.85
CA SER A 110 -19.30 11.32 3.15
C SER A 110 -18.67 11.19 1.75
N THR A 111 -17.71 10.29 1.57
CA THR A 111 -17.03 10.07 0.30
C THR A 111 -17.85 9.20 -0.64
N ASP A 112 -18.54 8.21 -0.11
CA ASP A 112 -19.30 7.21 -0.89
C ASP A 112 -20.76 7.64 -1.20
N ILE A 113 -21.27 8.72 -0.59
CA ILE A 113 -22.62 9.25 -0.84
C ILE A 113 -22.98 9.35 -2.31
N LYS A 114 -22.04 9.88 -3.14
CA LYS A 114 -22.28 10.10 -4.56
C LYS A 114 -21.91 8.90 -5.44
N LYS A 115 -20.99 8.06 -4.97
CA LYS A 115 -20.47 6.94 -5.76
C LYS A 115 -19.91 5.86 -4.82
N PRO A 116 -20.61 4.74 -4.66
CA PRO A 116 -20.14 3.62 -3.83
C PRO A 116 -18.74 3.16 -4.23
N GLY A 117 -17.86 2.99 -3.24
CA GLY A 117 -16.47 2.60 -3.42
C GLY A 117 -15.53 3.73 -3.86
N HIS A 118 -15.99 4.98 -3.83
CA HIS A 118 -15.14 6.14 -4.13
C HIS A 118 -14.03 6.30 -3.09
N PHE A 119 -14.33 6.07 -1.81
CA PHE A 119 -13.35 6.04 -0.72
C PHE A 119 -12.18 5.11 -1.05
N ILE A 120 -12.47 3.86 -1.37
CA ILE A 120 -11.42 2.87 -1.69
C ILE A 120 -10.57 3.32 -2.90
N ASN A 121 -11.21 3.79 -3.96
CA ASN A 121 -10.48 4.25 -5.15
C ASN A 121 -9.56 5.42 -4.86
N GLN A 122 -10.06 6.40 -4.12
CA GLN A 122 -9.29 7.60 -3.77
C GLN A 122 -8.03 7.22 -2.97
N TYR A 123 -8.19 6.46 -1.90
CA TYR A 123 -7.08 6.15 -1.00
C TYR A 123 -6.15 5.04 -1.50
N VAL A 124 -6.64 4.14 -2.33
CA VAL A 124 -5.76 3.23 -3.10
C VAL A 124 -4.86 4.01 -4.06
N THR A 125 -5.39 5.03 -4.72
CA THR A 125 -4.59 5.91 -5.60
C THR A 125 -3.52 6.66 -4.81
N GLN A 126 -3.85 7.18 -3.63
CA GLN A 126 -2.88 7.82 -2.74
C GLN A 126 -1.83 6.83 -2.22
N ALA A 127 -2.23 5.61 -1.88
CA ALA A 127 -1.29 4.57 -1.46
C ALA A 127 -0.30 4.21 -2.59
N ARG A 128 -0.78 4.05 -3.82
CA ARG A 128 0.08 3.81 -5.01
C ARG A 128 1.11 4.92 -5.17
N ARG A 129 0.68 6.16 -5.01
CA ARG A 129 1.55 7.33 -5.09
C ARG A 129 2.64 7.27 -4.04
N ALA A 130 2.31 7.04 -2.78
CA ALA A 130 3.27 6.95 -1.67
C ALA A 130 4.34 5.86 -1.91
N ILE A 131 3.93 4.69 -2.41
CA ILE A 131 4.85 3.59 -2.73
C ILE A 131 5.80 3.97 -3.88
N ARG A 132 5.29 4.57 -4.95
CA ARG A 132 6.12 5.00 -6.09
C ARG A 132 7.06 6.14 -5.74
N GLU A 133 6.66 7.03 -4.85
CA GLU A 133 7.52 8.10 -4.32
C GLU A 133 8.65 7.55 -3.44
N ALA A 134 8.41 6.44 -2.73
CA ALA A 134 9.43 5.79 -1.91
C ALA A 134 10.55 5.18 -2.76
N SER A 135 10.21 4.52 -3.87
CA SER A 135 11.20 3.95 -4.79
C SER A 135 10.66 3.83 -6.21
N PRO A 136 11.44 4.22 -7.24
CA PRO A 136 11.07 4.00 -8.64
C PRO A 136 11.01 2.51 -9.02
N LEU A 137 11.61 1.61 -8.22
CA LEU A 137 11.57 0.16 -8.42
C LEU A 137 10.34 -0.51 -7.77
N ALA A 138 9.47 0.27 -7.11
CA ALA A 138 8.37 -0.25 -6.32
C ALA A 138 7.09 -0.58 -7.14
N GLY A 139 7.20 -0.71 -8.47
CA GLY A 139 6.03 -0.94 -9.34
C GLY A 139 5.20 -2.18 -8.98
N GLN A 140 5.83 -3.27 -8.54
CA GLN A 140 5.13 -4.50 -8.12
C GLN A 140 4.60 -4.45 -6.68
N PHE A 141 5.00 -3.45 -5.91
CA PHE A 141 4.58 -3.25 -4.51
C PHE A 141 3.35 -2.37 -4.37
N VAL A 142 2.83 -1.80 -5.45
CA VAL A 142 1.60 -1.00 -5.43
C VAL A 142 0.36 -1.89 -5.39
N ILE A 143 -0.71 -1.41 -4.77
CA ILE A 143 -2.01 -2.06 -4.88
C ILE A 143 -2.46 -1.95 -6.35
N ASP A 144 -2.74 -3.07 -6.98
CA ASP A 144 -3.20 -3.14 -8.36
C ASP A 144 -4.53 -3.87 -8.48
N ARG A 145 -5.16 -3.76 -9.63
CA ARG A 145 -6.39 -4.42 -10.00
C ARG A 145 -6.20 -5.12 -11.33
N PRO A 146 -5.50 -6.27 -11.35
CA PRO A 146 -5.28 -6.98 -12.59
C PRO A 146 -6.61 -7.51 -13.15
N GLN A 147 -6.82 -7.32 -14.44
CA GLN A 147 -8.03 -7.79 -15.14
C GLN A 147 -8.19 -9.31 -15.05
N SER A 148 -7.07 -10.04 -15.00
CA SER A 148 -7.02 -11.49 -14.89
C SER A 148 -7.54 -12.05 -13.56
N ASN A 149 -7.72 -11.23 -12.54
CA ASN A 149 -8.08 -11.65 -11.19
C ASN A 149 -9.47 -11.16 -10.73
N ASN A 150 -10.46 -11.23 -11.60
CA ASN A 150 -11.85 -10.84 -11.33
C ASN A 150 -12.00 -9.43 -10.72
N GLY A 151 -11.07 -8.53 -11.00
CA GLY A 151 -11.06 -7.16 -10.50
C GLY A 151 -10.81 -7.02 -9.01
N LYS A 152 -10.23 -8.01 -8.35
CA LYS A 152 -9.75 -7.90 -6.98
C LYS A 152 -8.58 -6.91 -6.87
N LEU A 153 -8.57 -6.14 -5.80
CA LEU A 153 -7.41 -5.34 -5.41
C LEU A 153 -6.40 -6.25 -4.71
N LEU A 154 -5.15 -6.20 -5.12
CA LEU A 154 -4.04 -6.97 -4.54
C LEU A 154 -2.71 -6.27 -4.80
N ILE A 155 -1.66 -6.71 -4.12
CA ILE A 155 -0.30 -6.27 -4.38
C ILE A 155 0.39 -7.38 -5.18
N PRO A 156 0.76 -7.16 -6.47
CA PRO A 156 1.31 -8.21 -7.34
C PRO A 156 2.53 -8.92 -6.77
N PHE A 157 3.44 -8.18 -6.14
CA PHE A 157 4.62 -8.75 -5.49
C PHE A 157 4.26 -9.87 -4.51
N ILE A 158 3.22 -9.64 -3.69
CA ILE A 158 2.79 -10.61 -2.66
C ILE A 158 2.05 -11.78 -3.30
N SER A 159 1.13 -11.50 -4.22
CA SER A 159 0.35 -12.55 -4.89
C SER A 159 1.24 -13.50 -5.70
N ASN A 160 2.42 -13.05 -6.10
CA ASN A 160 3.45 -13.85 -6.78
C ASN A 160 4.44 -14.54 -5.80
N GLY A 161 4.14 -14.57 -4.50
CA GLY A 161 4.97 -15.24 -3.50
C GLY A 161 6.12 -14.41 -2.95
N GLY A 162 6.08 -13.09 -3.11
CA GLY A 162 7.07 -12.17 -2.54
C GLY A 162 7.06 -12.15 -1.02
N THR A 163 8.19 -11.83 -0.42
CA THR A 163 8.38 -11.82 1.04
C THR A 163 7.66 -10.65 1.70
N VAL A 164 6.77 -10.96 2.64
CA VAL A 164 6.08 -9.99 3.49
C VAL A 164 6.39 -10.31 4.94
N ILE A 165 6.86 -9.31 5.67
CA ILE A 165 7.15 -9.40 7.09
C ILE A 165 6.11 -8.56 7.83
N ILE A 166 5.27 -9.22 8.64
CA ILE A 166 4.20 -8.55 9.39
C ILE A 166 4.49 -8.65 10.87
N ASP A 167 4.43 -7.52 11.57
CA ASP A 167 4.53 -7.48 13.03
C ASP A 167 3.56 -8.48 13.68
N ALA A 168 4.01 -9.15 14.74
CA ALA A 168 3.25 -10.19 15.40
C ALA A 168 1.87 -9.72 15.87
N SER A 169 1.75 -8.47 16.29
CA SER A 169 0.50 -7.86 16.75
C SER A 169 -0.57 -7.69 15.66
N LEU A 170 -0.18 -7.75 14.39
CA LEU A 170 -1.10 -7.63 13.24
C LEU A 170 -1.44 -8.98 12.58
N ARG A 171 -0.75 -10.06 12.95
CA ARG A 171 -0.91 -11.36 12.27
C ARG A 171 -2.32 -11.94 12.37
N HIS A 172 -3.07 -11.63 13.42
CA HIS A 172 -4.45 -12.10 13.58
C HIS A 172 -5.44 -11.47 12.57
N TYR A 173 -5.04 -10.38 11.89
CA TYR A 173 -5.83 -9.80 10.78
C TYR A 173 -5.55 -10.48 9.43
N MET A 174 -4.53 -11.32 9.34
CA MET A 174 -4.24 -12.04 8.09
C MET A 174 -5.38 -13.00 7.80
N SER A 175 -5.93 -12.93 6.59
CA SER A 175 -6.83 -13.95 6.11
C SER A 175 -6.07 -15.28 6.08
N ASN A 176 -6.63 -16.31 6.75
CA ASN A 176 -6.07 -17.65 6.69
C ASN A 176 -5.94 -18.06 5.22
N VAL A 177 -4.72 -18.30 4.80
CA VAL A 177 -4.38 -18.86 3.49
C VAL A 177 -4.71 -20.34 3.50
#